data_79f9901ea5ce23c8049d8fab8030edba
#
_entry.id   79f9901ea5ce23c8049d8fab8030edba
#
_cell.length_a   1.000
_cell.length_b   1.000
_cell.length_c   1.000
_cell.angle_alpha   90.00
_cell.angle_beta   90.00
_cell.angle_gamma   90.00
#
_symmetry.space_group_name_H-M   'P 1'
#
loop_
_entity.id
_entity.type
_entity.pdbx_description
1 polymer ?
#
loop_
_entity_poly.entity_id
_entity_poly.type
_entity_poly.pdbx_seq_one_letter_code
_entity_poly.pdbx_strand_id
1 'polypeptide(L)'
;MNNGNPELITASGLKRWAETKSRDAQSYFPELIRRLLVETPEASEISIRTGDGVSLPGYDGEAIIKKPTKLLPAGLLRFEFGTNKDPNKKATEDYNKRKEKASSDEVFVFVTPRRWRNKEEWVSRRQAEGSFKEVKALDADDLELWLQLAPSAHIWISEKLDLHPRDAITLEKWWDEFSKSTDPSLPVKLFVAGRNAAARDFRSMLGGDPRLISLRSEWEDDALGFLAAVLAEQNETNFSNTSPTIIRSAEVWDRITTSPGSGVLIPLFYDPNTNCAISNGRHVVEVLDSNTARRGKDVIELPRLNRSEAVDAFRSE
;
A
#
# COMPACT_ATOMS: atom_id res chain seq x y z
N MET A 1 -8.74 -7.33 31.04
CA MET A 1 -8.84 -6.20 30.08
C MET A 1 -8.13 -6.68 28.84
N ASN A 2 -8.87 -6.98 27.77
CA ASN A 2 -8.27 -7.40 26.50
C ASN A 2 -7.50 -6.21 25.93
N ASN A 3 -6.18 -6.27 25.93
CA ASN A 3 -5.33 -5.41 25.13
C ASN A 3 -5.65 -5.72 23.65
N GLY A 4 -6.59 -4.95 23.11
CA GLY A 4 -7.08 -5.13 21.75
C GLY A 4 -6.00 -4.79 20.74
N ASN A 5 -5.20 -5.79 20.40
CA ASN A 5 -4.43 -5.73 19.15
C ASN A 5 -5.43 -5.48 18.02
N PRO A 6 -5.23 -4.49 17.14
CA PRO A 6 -6.11 -4.33 15.99
C PRO A 6 -6.19 -5.67 15.25
N GLU A 7 -7.39 -6.06 14.82
CA GLU A 7 -7.59 -7.31 14.09
C GLU A 7 -6.98 -7.18 12.69
N LEU A 8 -5.68 -7.39 12.62
CA LEU A 8 -4.93 -7.47 11.37
C LEU A 8 -4.91 -8.90 10.86
N ILE A 9 -4.85 -9.04 9.55
CA ILE A 9 -4.80 -10.34 8.90
C ILE A 9 -3.54 -11.12 9.30
N THR A 10 -3.69 -12.41 9.54
CA THR A 10 -2.61 -13.35 9.84
C THR A 10 -2.41 -14.34 8.69
N ALA A 11 -1.34 -15.15 8.73
CA ALA A 11 -1.10 -16.23 7.78
C ALA A 11 -2.29 -17.20 7.66
N SER A 12 -2.91 -17.52 8.79
CA SER A 12 -4.13 -18.36 8.82
C SER A 12 -5.32 -17.67 8.16
N GLY A 13 -5.44 -16.36 8.32
CA GLY A 13 -6.44 -15.53 7.64
C GLY A 13 -6.23 -15.47 6.13
N LEU A 14 -4.98 -15.25 5.67
CA LEU A 14 -4.61 -15.26 4.26
C LEU A 14 -4.94 -16.61 3.60
N LYS A 15 -4.57 -17.72 4.26
CA LYS A 15 -4.90 -19.05 3.80
C LYS A 15 -6.43 -19.23 3.66
N ARG A 16 -7.20 -18.87 4.69
CA ARG A 16 -8.67 -18.99 4.70
C ARG A 16 -9.29 -18.11 3.60
N TRP A 17 -8.80 -16.91 3.41
CA TRP A 17 -9.23 -16.03 2.33
C TRP A 17 -9.07 -16.69 0.96
N ALA A 18 -7.89 -17.23 0.66
CA ALA A 18 -7.62 -17.93 -0.59
C ALA A 18 -8.48 -19.21 -0.76
N GLU A 19 -8.95 -19.83 0.34
CA GLU A 19 -9.83 -21.02 0.31
C GLU A 19 -11.29 -20.67 0.08
N THR A 20 -11.79 -19.63 0.75
CA THR A 20 -13.23 -19.32 0.80
C THR A 20 -13.66 -18.25 -0.19
N LYS A 21 -12.77 -17.31 -0.54
CA LYS A 21 -13.03 -16.19 -1.46
C LYS A 21 -12.00 -16.22 -2.62
N SER A 22 -11.91 -17.33 -3.34
CA SER A 22 -10.84 -17.56 -4.32
C SER A 22 -10.81 -16.53 -5.46
N ARG A 23 -11.96 -16.00 -5.91
CA ARG A 23 -12.02 -14.94 -6.94
C ARG A 23 -11.48 -13.62 -6.42
N ASP A 24 -11.86 -13.24 -5.20
CA ASP A 24 -11.35 -12.03 -4.56
C ASP A 24 -9.84 -12.15 -4.32
N ALA A 25 -9.37 -13.35 -3.91
CA ALA A 25 -7.96 -13.62 -3.74
C ALA A 25 -7.19 -13.48 -5.07
N GLN A 26 -7.71 -13.97 -6.18
CA GLN A 26 -7.09 -13.78 -7.49
C GLN A 26 -7.03 -12.31 -7.91
N SER A 27 -8.06 -11.54 -7.60
CA SER A 27 -8.15 -10.12 -7.95
C SER A 27 -7.24 -9.24 -7.08
N TYR A 28 -7.27 -9.41 -5.76
CA TYR A 28 -6.55 -8.53 -4.83
C TYR A 28 -5.11 -8.95 -4.54
N PHE A 29 -4.73 -10.20 -4.80
CA PHE A 29 -3.40 -10.70 -4.45
C PHE A 29 -2.27 -10.00 -5.20
N PRO A 30 -2.33 -9.76 -6.52
CA PRO A 30 -1.33 -8.97 -7.23
C PRO A 30 -1.20 -7.55 -6.66
N GLU A 31 -2.31 -6.90 -6.35
CA GLU A 31 -2.34 -5.58 -5.75
C GLU A 31 -1.69 -5.57 -4.35
N LEU A 32 -1.94 -6.61 -3.55
CA LEU A 32 -1.28 -6.78 -2.27
C LEU A 32 0.24 -6.84 -2.43
N ILE A 33 0.75 -7.66 -3.36
CA ILE A 33 2.19 -7.78 -3.60
C ILE A 33 2.78 -6.46 -4.09
N ARG A 34 2.07 -5.73 -4.95
CA ARG A 34 2.48 -4.40 -5.39
C ARG A 34 2.64 -3.44 -4.20
N ARG A 35 1.67 -3.39 -3.29
CA ARG A 35 1.70 -2.54 -2.09
C ARG A 35 2.82 -2.92 -1.13
N LEU A 36 3.04 -4.21 -0.93
CA LEU A 36 4.16 -4.72 -0.12
C LEU A 36 5.52 -4.29 -0.69
N LEU A 37 5.71 -4.41 -2.01
CA LEU A 37 6.94 -3.98 -2.68
C LEU A 37 7.15 -2.47 -2.56
N VAL A 38 6.10 -1.67 -2.72
CA VAL A 38 6.20 -0.22 -2.59
C VAL A 38 6.63 0.20 -1.18
N GLU A 39 6.15 -0.46 -0.15
CA GLU A 39 6.58 -0.21 1.23
C GLU A 39 7.95 -0.84 1.57
N THR A 40 8.55 -1.61 0.65
CA THR A 40 9.88 -2.19 0.84
C THR A 40 10.96 -1.15 0.50
N PRO A 41 11.76 -0.68 1.46
CA PRO A 41 12.66 0.48 1.28
C PRO A 41 13.67 0.34 0.12
N GLU A 42 14.08 -0.88 -0.19
CA GLU A 42 15.10 -1.17 -1.20
C GLU A 42 14.51 -1.53 -2.57
N ALA A 43 13.17 -1.49 -2.71
CA ALA A 43 12.50 -1.81 -3.97
C ALA A 43 12.41 -0.59 -4.89
N SER A 44 12.60 -0.82 -6.18
CA SER A 44 12.45 0.17 -7.25
C SER A 44 11.97 -0.49 -8.54
N GLU A 45 11.60 0.29 -9.53
CA GLU A 45 11.14 -0.19 -10.84
C GLU A 45 10.07 -1.27 -10.72
N ILE A 46 9.10 -1.03 -9.84
CA ILE A 46 8.03 -1.99 -9.54
C ILE A 46 7.01 -1.99 -10.67
N SER A 47 6.82 -3.14 -11.31
CA SER A 47 5.83 -3.36 -12.35
C SER A 47 5.07 -4.66 -12.03
N ILE A 48 3.93 -4.54 -11.39
CA ILE A 48 3.04 -5.68 -11.07
C ILE A 48 1.74 -5.51 -11.84
N ARG A 49 1.34 -6.56 -12.53
CA ARG A 49 0.08 -6.58 -13.29
C ARG A 49 -1.10 -6.75 -12.36
N THR A 50 -2.03 -5.83 -12.43
CA THR A 50 -3.27 -5.84 -11.65
C THR A 50 -4.49 -5.72 -12.57
N GLY A 51 -5.67 -6.05 -12.07
CA GLY A 51 -6.91 -6.00 -12.85
C GLY A 51 -6.85 -6.85 -14.12
N ASP A 52 -7.26 -6.30 -15.24
CA ASP A 52 -7.31 -7.02 -16.53
C ASP A 52 -5.92 -7.40 -17.08
N GLY A 53 -4.86 -6.73 -16.60
CA GLY A 53 -3.49 -6.99 -16.98
C GLY A 53 -2.95 -8.36 -16.50
N VAL A 54 -3.60 -9.00 -15.53
CA VAL A 54 -3.18 -10.31 -14.99
C VAL A 54 -3.24 -11.42 -16.05
N SER A 55 -4.09 -11.30 -17.06
CA SER A 55 -4.25 -12.30 -18.12
C SER A 55 -3.25 -12.16 -19.28
N LEU A 56 -2.41 -11.11 -19.30
CA LEU A 56 -1.44 -10.87 -20.37
C LEU A 56 -0.26 -11.86 -20.31
N PRO A 57 0.32 -12.28 -21.44
CA PRO A 57 1.50 -13.14 -21.47
C PRO A 57 2.72 -12.49 -20.79
N GLY A 58 3.51 -13.27 -20.08
CA GLY A 58 4.72 -12.81 -19.39
C GLY A 58 4.67 -13.12 -17.90
N TYR A 59 5.63 -12.62 -17.13
CA TYR A 59 5.64 -12.69 -15.68
C TYR A 59 4.45 -11.90 -15.09
N ASP A 60 3.97 -12.31 -13.93
CA ASP A 60 2.91 -11.58 -13.21
C ASP A 60 3.42 -10.23 -12.69
N GLY A 61 4.74 -10.12 -12.51
CA GLY A 61 5.36 -8.86 -12.16
C GLY A 61 6.88 -8.90 -12.09
N GLU A 62 7.46 -7.72 -11.90
CA GLU A 62 8.89 -7.52 -11.72
C GLU A 62 9.20 -6.35 -10.80
N ALA A 63 10.35 -6.40 -10.14
CA ALA A 63 10.90 -5.31 -9.35
C ALA A 63 12.42 -5.43 -9.23
N ILE A 64 13.09 -4.31 -9.00
CA ILE A 64 14.52 -4.29 -8.66
C ILE A 64 14.66 -4.09 -7.15
N ILE A 65 15.37 -4.99 -6.49
CA ILE A 65 15.77 -4.85 -5.09
C ILE A 65 17.25 -4.46 -5.05
N LYS A 66 17.54 -3.24 -4.59
CA LYS A 66 18.90 -2.68 -4.58
C LYS A 66 19.83 -3.36 -3.57
N LYS A 67 19.30 -3.70 -2.40
CA LYS A 67 20.00 -4.43 -1.35
C LYS A 67 19.11 -5.53 -0.79
N PRO A 68 19.67 -6.69 -0.40
CA PRO A 68 18.86 -7.77 0.13
C PRO A 68 18.11 -7.32 1.38
N THR A 69 16.85 -7.70 1.46
CA THR A 69 15.99 -7.51 2.63
C THR A 69 15.89 -8.81 3.42
N LYS A 70 15.09 -8.82 4.48
CA LYS A 70 14.82 -10.06 5.24
C LYS A 70 14.14 -11.15 4.39
N LEU A 71 13.35 -10.76 3.37
CA LEU A 71 12.53 -11.68 2.57
C LEU A 71 12.98 -11.78 1.12
N LEU A 72 13.52 -10.71 0.55
CA LEU A 72 13.83 -10.60 -0.86
C LEU A 72 15.34 -10.43 -1.09
N PRO A 73 15.97 -11.20 -1.99
CA PRO A 73 17.35 -11.00 -2.38
C PRO A 73 17.53 -9.75 -3.25
N ALA A 74 18.78 -9.30 -3.41
CA ALA A 74 19.11 -8.20 -4.32
C ALA A 74 19.15 -8.68 -5.78
N GLY A 75 18.65 -7.85 -6.69
CA GLY A 75 18.66 -8.08 -8.13
C GLY A 75 17.33 -7.77 -8.79
N LEU A 76 17.22 -8.20 -10.06
CA LEU A 76 15.96 -8.15 -10.81
C LEU A 76 15.11 -9.37 -10.43
N LEU A 77 14.00 -9.13 -9.76
CA LEU A 77 13.05 -10.15 -9.33
C LEU A 77 11.94 -10.30 -10.36
N ARG A 78 11.66 -11.54 -10.74
CA ARG A 78 10.58 -11.97 -11.62
C ARG A 78 9.53 -12.71 -10.80
N PHE A 79 8.35 -12.15 -10.70
CA PHE A 79 7.28 -12.67 -9.84
C PHE A 79 6.30 -13.54 -10.63
N GLU A 80 5.89 -14.65 -10.02
CA GLU A 80 4.72 -15.45 -10.38
C GLU A 80 3.84 -15.62 -9.15
N PHE A 81 2.53 -15.55 -9.35
CA PHE A 81 1.56 -15.60 -8.27
C PHE A 81 0.66 -16.83 -8.37
N GLY A 82 0.38 -17.45 -7.24
CA GLY A 82 -0.50 -18.61 -7.20
C GLY A 82 -1.43 -18.63 -6.00
N THR A 83 -2.74 -18.52 -6.22
CA THR A 83 -3.76 -18.69 -5.18
C THR A 83 -4.34 -20.10 -5.14
N ASN A 84 -3.86 -21.00 -6.00
CA ASN A 84 -4.33 -22.36 -6.18
C ASN A 84 -4.24 -23.20 -4.90
N LYS A 85 -5.06 -24.25 -4.79
CA LYS A 85 -5.05 -25.15 -3.63
C LYS A 85 -3.73 -25.89 -3.46
N ASP A 86 -3.07 -26.22 -4.56
CA ASP A 86 -1.75 -26.86 -4.58
C ASP A 86 -0.68 -25.85 -5.07
N PRO A 87 0.01 -25.18 -4.14
CA PRO A 87 1.07 -24.23 -4.50
C PRO A 87 2.28 -24.90 -5.16
N ASN A 88 2.62 -26.15 -4.78
CA ASN A 88 3.74 -26.88 -5.36
C ASN A 88 3.53 -27.14 -6.85
N LYS A 89 2.33 -27.61 -7.23
CA LYS A 89 1.97 -27.84 -8.63
C LYS A 89 2.02 -26.53 -9.42
N LYS A 90 1.37 -25.46 -8.92
CA LYS A 90 1.32 -24.16 -9.60
C LYS A 90 2.71 -23.56 -9.78
N ALA A 91 3.52 -23.51 -8.72
CA ALA A 91 4.89 -23.02 -8.77
C ALA A 91 5.75 -23.79 -9.77
N THR A 92 5.58 -25.11 -9.83
CA THR A 92 6.31 -25.97 -10.79
C THR A 92 5.91 -25.68 -12.23
N GLU A 93 4.62 -25.51 -12.50
CA GLU A 93 4.11 -25.14 -13.83
C GLU A 93 4.66 -23.79 -14.28
N ASP A 94 4.63 -22.78 -13.42
CA ASP A 94 5.11 -21.44 -13.76
C ASP A 94 6.62 -21.40 -13.91
N TYR A 95 7.38 -22.02 -13.01
CA TYR A 95 8.83 -22.15 -13.14
C TYR A 95 9.22 -22.79 -14.49
N ASN A 96 8.59 -23.92 -14.88
CA ASN A 96 8.88 -24.60 -16.13
C ASN A 96 8.55 -23.75 -17.37
N LYS A 97 7.53 -22.92 -17.31
CA LYS A 97 7.21 -21.97 -18.41
C LYS A 97 8.29 -20.90 -18.58
N ARG A 98 9.00 -20.53 -17.50
CA ARG A 98 9.94 -19.41 -17.49
C ARG A 98 11.39 -19.82 -17.69
N LYS A 99 11.79 -20.98 -17.16
CA LYS A 99 13.19 -21.42 -17.11
C LYS A 99 13.91 -21.44 -18.47
N GLU A 100 13.20 -21.72 -19.58
CA GLU A 100 13.82 -21.78 -20.91
C GLU A 100 14.21 -20.38 -21.46
N LYS A 101 13.57 -19.32 -20.95
CA LYS A 101 13.80 -17.92 -21.34
C LYS A 101 14.44 -17.10 -20.22
N ALA A 102 14.83 -17.76 -19.13
CA ALA A 102 15.41 -17.11 -17.96
C ALA A 102 16.83 -16.60 -18.27
N SER A 103 17.18 -15.49 -17.61
CA SER A 103 18.57 -15.03 -17.53
C SER A 103 19.18 -15.47 -16.22
N SER A 104 20.48 -15.86 -16.28
CA SER A 104 21.24 -16.21 -15.08
C SER A 104 21.40 -15.05 -14.08
N ASP A 105 20.99 -13.84 -14.42
CA ASP A 105 21.05 -12.65 -13.56
C ASP A 105 19.70 -12.36 -12.87
N GLU A 106 18.64 -13.05 -13.29
CA GLU A 106 17.30 -12.87 -12.75
C GLU A 106 17.05 -13.76 -11.54
N VAL A 107 16.21 -13.27 -10.62
CA VAL A 107 15.70 -14.02 -9.47
C VAL A 107 14.26 -14.42 -9.75
N PHE A 108 13.97 -15.71 -9.69
CA PHE A 108 12.59 -16.21 -9.76
C PHE A 108 11.96 -16.17 -8.38
N VAL A 109 10.77 -15.54 -8.25
CA VAL A 109 10.03 -15.45 -6.99
C VAL A 109 8.60 -15.93 -7.19
N PHE A 110 8.24 -17.04 -6.55
CA PHE A 110 6.86 -17.50 -6.50
C PHE A 110 6.21 -17.07 -5.20
N VAL A 111 5.02 -16.49 -5.26
CA VAL A 111 4.32 -15.99 -4.05
C VAL A 111 2.92 -16.59 -3.98
N THR A 112 2.53 -17.04 -2.78
CA THR A 112 1.22 -17.64 -2.54
C THR A 112 0.65 -17.25 -1.17
N PRO A 113 -0.67 -16.96 -1.05
CA PRO A 113 -1.33 -16.76 0.23
C PRO A 113 -1.65 -18.10 0.94
N ARG A 114 -1.18 -19.21 0.40
CA ARG A 114 -1.32 -20.55 0.98
C ARG A 114 -0.13 -20.88 1.87
N ARG A 115 -0.31 -21.70 2.90
CA ARG A 115 0.81 -22.35 3.57
C ARG A 115 1.36 -23.48 2.70
N TRP A 116 2.70 -23.56 2.62
CA TRP A 116 3.37 -24.53 1.76
C TRP A 116 4.41 -25.36 2.53
N ARG A 117 3.99 -26.54 2.96
CA ARG A 117 4.78 -27.40 3.86
C ARG A 117 6.17 -27.74 3.34
N ASN A 118 6.30 -28.04 2.04
CA ASN A 118 7.55 -28.50 1.42
C ASN A 118 8.20 -27.40 0.56
N LYS A 119 8.01 -26.14 0.91
CA LYS A 119 8.51 -24.97 0.19
C LYS A 119 10.02 -25.01 0.02
N GLU A 120 10.76 -25.22 1.11
CA GLU A 120 12.24 -25.22 1.11
C GLU A 120 12.83 -26.34 0.25
N GLU A 121 12.23 -27.52 0.26
CA GLU A 121 12.64 -28.62 -0.60
C GLU A 121 12.41 -28.31 -2.09
N TRP A 122 11.29 -27.67 -2.41
CA TRP A 122 11.00 -27.23 -3.78
C TRP A 122 12.01 -26.18 -4.24
N VAL A 123 12.27 -25.15 -3.41
CA VAL A 123 13.26 -24.09 -3.69
C VAL A 123 14.64 -24.72 -3.95
N SER A 124 15.11 -25.58 -3.06
CA SER A 124 16.42 -26.24 -3.18
C SER A 124 16.55 -27.03 -4.49
N ARG A 125 15.53 -27.78 -4.88
CA ARG A 125 15.51 -28.52 -6.15
C ARG A 125 15.58 -27.58 -7.36
N ARG A 126 14.80 -26.49 -7.37
CA ARG A 126 14.80 -25.54 -8.49
C ARG A 126 16.07 -24.72 -8.55
N GLN A 127 16.64 -24.36 -7.43
CA GLN A 127 17.94 -23.70 -7.36
C GLN A 127 19.06 -24.57 -7.98
N ALA A 128 19.03 -25.88 -7.72
CA ALA A 128 20.00 -26.83 -8.27
C ALA A 128 19.92 -26.97 -9.81
N GLU A 129 18.81 -26.61 -10.46
CA GLU A 129 18.69 -26.58 -11.92
C GLU A 129 19.50 -25.43 -12.56
N GLY A 130 19.85 -24.38 -11.82
CA GLY A 130 20.73 -23.29 -12.29
C GLY A 130 20.15 -22.40 -13.38
N SER A 131 18.82 -22.43 -13.62
CA SER A 131 18.17 -21.62 -14.67
C SER A 131 18.08 -20.15 -14.30
N PHE A 132 18.04 -19.80 -13.02
CA PHE A 132 17.99 -18.45 -12.47
C PHE A 132 19.17 -18.25 -11.50
N LYS A 133 19.53 -16.99 -11.27
CA LYS A 133 20.50 -16.61 -10.25
C LYS A 133 20.12 -17.13 -8.87
N GLU A 134 18.86 -16.93 -8.53
CA GLU A 134 18.28 -17.37 -7.26
C GLU A 134 16.80 -17.74 -7.46
N VAL A 135 16.33 -18.71 -6.68
CA VAL A 135 14.91 -19.11 -6.65
C VAL A 135 14.38 -18.90 -5.25
N LYS A 136 13.26 -18.18 -5.14
CA LYS A 136 12.55 -17.92 -3.89
C LYS A 136 11.11 -18.39 -3.99
N ALA A 137 10.57 -18.79 -2.87
CA ALA A 137 9.13 -19.00 -2.69
C ALA A 137 8.69 -18.36 -1.38
N LEU A 138 7.64 -17.55 -1.44
CA LEU A 138 7.05 -16.90 -0.29
C LEU A 138 5.63 -17.45 -0.11
N ASP A 139 5.34 -17.94 1.08
CA ASP A 139 4.03 -18.49 1.45
C ASP A 139 3.30 -17.60 2.47
N ALA A 140 2.18 -18.06 3.01
CA ALA A 140 1.38 -17.27 3.93
C ALA A 140 2.13 -16.80 5.17
N ASP A 141 3.06 -17.60 5.68
CA ASP A 141 3.83 -17.25 6.89
C ASP A 141 4.88 -16.17 6.56
N ASP A 142 5.51 -16.22 5.38
CA ASP A 142 6.40 -15.14 4.90
C ASP A 142 5.62 -13.86 4.61
N LEU A 143 4.42 -13.99 4.04
CA LEU A 143 3.55 -12.84 3.78
C LEU A 143 3.11 -12.14 5.07
N GLU A 144 2.80 -12.88 6.14
CA GLU A 144 2.50 -12.28 7.44
C GLU A 144 3.68 -11.47 7.96
N LEU A 145 4.90 -11.99 7.84
CA LEU A 145 6.10 -11.25 8.20
C LEU A 145 6.28 -9.98 7.34
N TRP A 146 6.03 -10.09 6.03
CA TRP A 146 6.14 -8.94 5.12
C TRP A 146 5.10 -7.87 5.45
N LEU A 147 3.86 -8.28 5.74
CA LEU A 147 2.79 -7.40 6.20
C LEU A 147 3.14 -6.66 7.50
N GLN A 148 3.81 -7.33 8.45
CA GLN A 148 4.29 -6.68 9.68
C GLN A 148 5.32 -5.58 9.40
N LEU A 149 6.09 -5.70 8.31
CA LEU A 149 7.06 -4.70 7.85
C LEU A 149 6.45 -3.63 6.95
N ALA A 150 5.25 -3.85 6.42
CA ALA A 150 4.52 -2.98 5.51
C ALA A 150 3.12 -2.64 6.08
N PRO A 151 3.05 -1.77 7.09
CA PRO A 151 1.82 -1.56 7.86
C PRO A 151 0.66 -0.97 7.06
N SER A 152 0.89 -0.12 6.06
CA SER A 152 -0.21 0.41 5.23
C SER A 152 -0.82 -0.68 4.36
N ALA A 153 0.01 -1.55 3.77
CA ALA A 153 -0.47 -2.72 3.03
C ALA A 153 -1.21 -3.70 3.95
N HIS A 154 -0.74 -3.84 5.20
CA HIS A 154 -1.39 -4.69 6.21
C HIS A 154 -2.78 -4.17 6.59
N ILE A 155 -2.93 -2.87 6.81
CA ILE A 155 -4.21 -2.22 7.08
C ILE A 155 -5.13 -2.41 5.87
N TRP A 156 -4.64 -2.08 4.66
CA TRP A 156 -5.42 -2.17 3.43
C TRP A 156 -5.98 -3.58 3.18
N ILE A 157 -5.16 -4.62 3.27
CA ILE A 157 -5.67 -6.00 3.04
C ILE A 157 -6.62 -6.43 4.16
N SER A 158 -6.39 -6.00 5.39
CA SER A 158 -7.30 -6.29 6.50
C SER A 158 -8.68 -5.69 6.26
N GLU A 159 -8.75 -4.43 5.80
CA GLU A 159 -10.00 -3.77 5.40
C GLU A 159 -10.71 -4.49 4.25
N LYS A 160 -9.98 -4.93 3.21
CA LYS A 160 -10.55 -5.71 2.08
C LYS A 160 -11.11 -7.07 2.52
N LEU A 161 -10.68 -7.55 3.68
CA LEU A 161 -11.14 -8.81 4.28
C LEU A 161 -12.17 -8.62 5.40
N ASP A 162 -12.78 -7.45 5.46
CA ASP A 162 -13.79 -7.07 6.47
C ASP A 162 -13.27 -7.11 7.91
N LEU A 163 -11.96 -6.98 8.09
CA LEU A 163 -11.35 -6.71 9.39
C LEU A 163 -11.31 -5.20 9.62
N HIS A 164 -11.44 -4.78 10.86
CA HIS A 164 -11.49 -3.37 11.23
C HIS A 164 -10.31 -3.04 12.14
N PRO A 165 -9.13 -2.68 11.58
CA PRO A 165 -8.00 -2.23 12.38
C PRO A 165 -8.42 -1.06 13.27
N ARG A 166 -8.18 -1.18 14.58
CA ARG A 166 -8.49 -0.09 15.51
C ARG A 166 -7.51 1.06 15.30
N ASP A 167 -8.02 2.27 15.41
CA ASP A 167 -7.22 3.50 15.38
C ASP A 167 -6.36 3.70 14.13
N ALA A 168 -6.60 2.93 13.07
CA ALA A 168 -5.98 3.13 11.77
C ALA A 168 -6.96 2.74 10.65
N ILE A 169 -6.99 3.55 9.60
CA ILE A 169 -7.83 3.34 8.41
C ILE A 169 -7.08 3.88 7.18
N THR A 170 -7.25 3.25 6.02
CA THR A 170 -6.74 3.83 4.79
C THR A 170 -7.57 5.06 4.39
N LEU A 171 -6.92 6.05 3.75
CA LEU A 171 -7.64 7.22 3.21
C LEU A 171 -8.67 6.79 2.15
N GLU A 172 -8.38 5.72 1.39
CA GLU A 172 -9.30 5.11 0.41
C GLU A 172 -10.59 4.62 1.08
N LYS A 173 -10.47 3.89 2.19
CA LYS A 173 -11.61 3.38 2.95
C LYS A 173 -12.39 4.50 3.62
N TRP A 174 -11.67 5.48 4.23
CA TRP A 174 -12.30 6.65 4.80
C TRP A 174 -13.10 7.43 3.75
N TRP A 175 -12.53 7.63 2.55
CA TRP A 175 -13.21 8.32 1.45
C TRP A 175 -14.47 7.56 0.99
N ASP A 176 -14.38 6.25 0.84
CA ASP A 176 -15.53 5.42 0.44
C ASP A 176 -16.71 5.56 1.42
N GLU A 177 -16.42 5.60 2.72
CA GLU A 177 -17.43 5.79 3.77
C GLU A 177 -17.95 7.24 3.80
N PHE A 178 -17.05 8.21 3.75
CA PHE A 178 -17.38 9.62 3.83
C PHE A 178 -18.20 10.10 2.61
N SER A 179 -17.77 9.78 1.40
CA SER A 179 -18.46 10.22 0.18
C SER A 179 -19.87 9.66 0.07
N LYS A 180 -20.14 8.48 0.59
CA LYS A 180 -21.45 7.83 0.61
C LYS A 180 -22.34 8.28 1.77
N SER A 181 -21.87 9.15 2.64
CA SER A 181 -22.68 9.69 3.76
C SER A 181 -23.78 10.66 3.31
N THR A 182 -23.75 11.07 2.05
CA THR A 182 -24.73 11.95 1.41
C THR A 182 -25.41 11.26 0.22
N ASP A 183 -26.58 11.76 -0.17
CA ASP A 183 -27.30 11.36 -1.37
C ASP A 183 -27.64 12.62 -2.22
N PRO A 184 -27.07 12.77 -3.43
CA PRO A 184 -26.07 11.90 -4.06
C PRO A 184 -24.73 11.89 -3.32
N SER A 185 -23.90 10.86 -3.60
CA SER A 185 -22.54 10.76 -3.04
C SER A 185 -21.67 11.96 -3.42
N LEU A 186 -20.74 12.34 -2.55
CA LEU A 186 -19.85 13.46 -2.81
C LEU A 186 -18.85 13.13 -3.93
N PRO A 187 -18.75 13.95 -4.99
CA PRO A 187 -17.73 13.78 -6.01
C PRO A 187 -16.35 14.15 -5.48
N VAL A 188 -15.34 13.31 -5.74
CA VAL A 188 -13.96 13.55 -5.24
C VAL A 188 -13.40 14.88 -5.76
N LYS A 189 -13.72 15.29 -6.98
CA LYS A 189 -13.29 16.55 -7.60
C LYS A 189 -13.80 17.79 -6.87
N LEU A 190 -14.84 17.67 -6.06
CA LEU A 190 -15.35 18.76 -5.23
C LEU A 190 -14.25 19.38 -4.37
N PHE A 191 -13.38 18.54 -3.77
CA PHE A 191 -12.41 18.98 -2.77
C PHE A 191 -11.16 19.67 -3.36
N VAL A 192 -11.00 19.67 -4.68
CA VAL A 192 -9.96 20.45 -5.38
C VAL A 192 -10.51 21.69 -6.09
N ALA A 193 -11.81 21.96 -6.00
CA ALA A 193 -12.47 23.11 -6.62
C ALA A 193 -11.88 24.45 -6.11
N GLY A 194 -11.22 25.20 -7.00
CA GLY A 194 -10.50 26.43 -6.66
C GLY A 194 -9.16 26.22 -5.93
N ARG A 195 -8.66 24.99 -5.81
CA ARG A 195 -7.47 24.63 -5.04
C ARG A 195 -6.31 24.10 -5.89
N ASN A 196 -6.30 24.37 -7.18
CA ASN A 196 -5.30 23.86 -8.12
C ASN A 196 -3.84 24.20 -7.75
N ALA A 197 -3.60 25.37 -7.13
CA ALA A 197 -2.28 25.76 -6.65
C ALA A 197 -1.85 24.85 -5.48
N ALA A 198 -2.69 24.71 -4.45
CA ALA A 198 -2.43 23.85 -3.30
C ALA A 198 -2.21 22.38 -3.72
N ALA A 199 -2.99 21.89 -4.68
CA ALA A 199 -2.84 20.54 -5.22
C ALA A 199 -1.50 20.33 -5.92
N ARG A 200 -1.03 21.30 -6.72
CA ARG A 200 0.30 21.26 -7.37
C ARG A 200 1.44 21.27 -6.35
N ASP A 201 1.36 22.16 -5.36
CA ASP A 201 2.36 22.30 -4.32
C ASP A 201 2.47 21.00 -3.49
N PHE A 202 1.33 20.44 -3.11
CA PHE A 202 1.28 19.17 -2.38
C PHE A 202 1.90 18.02 -3.19
N ARG A 203 1.57 17.88 -4.48
CA ARG A 203 2.16 16.86 -5.36
C ARG A 203 3.67 17.04 -5.51
N SER A 204 4.13 18.28 -5.65
CA SER A 204 5.57 18.59 -5.71
C SER A 204 6.31 18.16 -4.44
N MET A 205 5.70 18.37 -3.26
CA MET A 205 6.28 17.96 -1.98
C MET A 205 6.32 16.44 -1.82
N LEU A 206 5.28 15.74 -2.26
CA LEU A 206 5.25 14.26 -2.24
C LEU A 206 6.25 13.63 -3.21
N GLY A 207 6.57 14.29 -4.31
CA GLY A 207 7.56 13.82 -5.28
C GLY A 207 9.02 13.94 -4.80
N GLY A 208 9.25 14.62 -3.67
CA GLY A 208 10.57 14.81 -3.07
C GLY A 208 10.89 13.81 -1.96
N ASP A 209 11.94 14.12 -1.19
CA ASP A 209 12.32 13.32 -0.03
C ASP A 209 11.22 13.32 1.04
N PRO A 210 11.11 12.23 1.82
CA PRO A 210 10.17 12.12 2.94
C PRO A 210 10.26 13.31 3.91
N ARG A 211 9.13 13.92 4.22
CA ARG A 211 9.04 15.14 5.04
C ARG A 211 7.72 15.27 5.77
N LEU A 212 7.67 16.19 6.73
CA LEU A 212 6.44 16.65 7.34
C LEU A 212 5.84 17.75 6.46
N ILE A 213 4.59 17.56 6.02
CA ILE A 213 3.77 18.53 5.29
C ILE A 213 2.61 18.93 6.21
N SER A 214 2.48 20.21 6.49
CA SER A 214 1.36 20.72 7.29
C SER A 214 0.25 21.24 6.36
N LEU A 215 -0.92 20.65 6.46
CA LEU A 215 -2.10 21.03 5.68
C LEU A 215 -3.08 21.77 6.58
N ARG A 216 -3.29 23.06 6.34
CA ARG A 216 -4.19 23.88 7.13
C ARG A 216 -5.56 23.98 6.49
N SER A 217 -6.60 23.61 7.25
CA SER A 217 -7.99 23.66 6.84
C SER A 217 -8.88 24.12 8.00
N GLU A 218 -10.07 24.60 7.69
CA GLU A 218 -11.09 24.89 8.71
C GLU A 218 -11.65 23.62 9.35
N TRP A 219 -11.66 22.49 8.60
CA TRP A 219 -12.24 21.22 9.00
C TRP A 219 -11.34 20.05 8.63
N GLU A 220 -11.25 19.06 9.51
CA GLU A 220 -10.47 17.82 9.27
C GLU A 220 -10.95 17.09 8.01
N ASP A 221 -12.26 16.92 7.85
CA ASP A 221 -12.85 16.22 6.70
C ASP A 221 -12.58 16.94 5.36
N ASP A 222 -12.47 18.26 5.36
CA ASP A 222 -12.12 19.05 4.18
C ASP A 222 -10.66 18.80 3.76
N ALA A 223 -9.75 18.72 4.73
CA ALA A 223 -8.36 18.37 4.47
C ALA A 223 -8.22 16.92 3.97
N LEU A 224 -8.92 15.98 4.59
CA LEU A 224 -8.91 14.57 4.15
C LEU A 224 -9.55 14.39 2.77
N GLY A 225 -10.64 15.10 2.48
CA GLY A 225 -11.26 15.12 1.15
C GLY A 225 -10.34 15.71 0.08
N PHE A 226 -9.60 16.77 0.39
CA PHE A 226 -8.57 17.31 -0.48
C PHE A 226 -7.46 16.30 -0.75
N LEU A 227 -6.94 15.63 0.28
CA LEU A 227 -5.94 14.58 0.13
C LEU A 227 -6.44 13.43 -0.75
N ALA A 228 -7.67 12.98 -0.51
CA ALA A 228 -8.30 11.93 -1.32
C ALA A 228 -8.39 12.35 -2.80
N ALA A 229 -8.81 13.59 -3.08
CA ALA A 229 -8.94 14.11 -4.43
C ALA A 229 -7.57 14.23 -5.14
N VAL A 230 -6.57 14.81 -4.48
CA VAL A 230 -5.24 15.00 -5.07
C VAL A 230 -4.54 13.68 -5.36
N LEU A 231 -4.73 12.67 -4.51
CA LEU A 231 -4.12 11.35 -4.65
C LEU A 231 -4.89 10.44 -5.61
N ALA A 232 -6.22 10.63 -5.76
CA ALA A 232 -7.02 9.91 -6.75
C ALA A 232 -6.62 10.30 -8.19
N GLU A 233 -6.33 11.57 -8.46
CA GLU A 233 -5.87 12.04 -9.77
C GLU A 233 -4.49 11.51 -10.15
N GLN A 234 -3.69 11.08 -9.18
CA GLN A 234 -2.36 10.50 -9.41
C GLN A 234 -2.39 9.00 -9.72
N ASN A 235 -3.54 8.34 -9.69
CA ASN A 235 -3.66 6.92 -10.02
C ASN A 235 -3.26 6.57 -11.45
N GLU A 236 -3.09 7.56 -12.35
CA GLU A 236 -2.49 7.38 -13.67
C GLU A 236 -0.96 7.48 -13.69
N THR A 237 -0.32 7.92 -12.60
CA THR A 237 1.13 8.04 -12.45
C THR A 237 1.61 7.46 -11.13
N ASN A 238 2.75 6.80 -11.12
CA ASN A 238 3.46 5.98 -10.11
C ASN A 238 3.32 6.25 -8.59
N PHE A 239 2.53 7.20 -8.12
CA PHE A 239 2.27 7.45 -6.70
C PHE A 239 1.07 6.68 -6.10
N SER A 240 0.33 5.97 -6.95
CA SER A 240 -0.89 5.23 -6.57
C SER A 240 -0.66 4.03 -5.66
N ASN A 241 0.54 3.80 -5.22
CA ASN A 241 0.96 2.49 -4.73
C ASN A 241 0.88 2.32 -3.22
N THR A 242 0.91 3.41 -2.44
CA THR A 242 0.74 3.34 -0.99
C THR A 242 -0.52 4.10 -0.61
N SER A 243 -1.53 3.39 -0.15
CA SER A 243 -2.72 4.04 0.41
C SER A 243 -2.30 4.85 1.63
N PRO A 244 -2.47 6.18 1.63
CA PRO A 244 -2.21 6.98 2.81
C PRO A 244 -2.99 6.43 3.98
N THR A 245 -2.34 6.34 5.14
CA THR A 245 -2.93 5.75 6.33
C THR A 245 -3.24 6.83 7.35
N ILE A 246 -4.50 6.94 7.73
CA ILE A 246 -4.97 7.77 8.83
C ILE A 246 -4.74 7.01 10.13
N ILE A 247 -4.13 7.66 11.11
CA ILE A 247 -3.77 7.08 12.41
C ILE A 247 -4.41 7.91 13.51
N ARG A 248 -5.13 7.25 14.42
CA ARG A 248 -5.92 7.91 15.47
C ARG A 248 -5.41 7.65 16.89
N SER A 249 -4.25 6.99 17.06
CA SER A 249 -3.62 6.81 18.37
C SER A 249 -2.09 6.82 18.30
N ALA A 250 -1.46 7.28 19.39
CA ALA A 250 -0.01 7.29 19.54
C ALA A 250 0.57 5.86 19.53
N GLU A 251 -0.12 4.89 20.12
CA GLU A 251 0.33 3.49 20.16
C GLU A 251 0.46 2.91 18.74
N VAL A 252 -0.52 3.15 17.88
CA VAL A 252 -0.48 2.71 16.48
C VAL A 252 0.59 3.45 15.70
N TRP A 253 0.76 4.75 15.95
CA TRP A 253 1.82 5.57 15.36
C TRP A 253 3.21 5.00 15.67
N ASP A 254 3.53 4.78 16.94
CA ASP A 254 4.81 4.27 17.37
C ASP A 254 5.11 2.90 16.75
N ARG A 255 4.11 2.03 16.71
CA ARG A 255 4.25 0.71 16.07
C ARG A 255 4.57 0.81 14.58
N ILE A 256 3.86 1.68 13.83
CA ILE A 256 4.05 1.85 12.39
C ILE A 256 5.40 2.51 12.08
N THR A 257 5.80 3.51 12.86
CA THR A 257 7.03 4.27 12.61
C THR A 257 8.30 3.62 13.16
N THR A 258 8.19 2.53 13.91
CA THR A 258 9.35 1.75 14.39
C THR A 258 10.16 1.15 13.24
N SER A 259 9.50 0.72 12.17
CA SER A 259 10.16 0.13 10.98
C SER A 259 10.28 1.15 9.86
N PRO A 260 11.41 1.17 9.13
CA PRO A 260 11.53 1.95 7.89
C PRO A 260 10.47 1.55 6.88
N GLY A 261 9.99 2.53 6.10
CA GLY A 261 9.00 2.27 5.07
C GLY A 261 8.83 3.49 4.16
N SER A 262 7.91 3.39 3.21
CA SER A 262 7.53 4.49 2.32
C SER A 262 6.01 4.77 2.44
N GLY A 263 5.55 5.80 1.75
CA GLY A 263 4.14 6.19 1.72
C GLY A 263 3.83 7.41 2.56
N VAL A 264 2.57 7.55 2.91
CA VAL A 264 2.03 8.74 3.57
C VAL A 264 1.29 8.35 4.85
N LEU A 265 1.65 8.95 5.96
CA LEU A 265 0.95 8.81 7.24
C LEU A 265 0.24 10.11 7.61
N ILE A 266 -0.99 10.00 8.09
CA ILE A 266 -1.85 11.12 8.46
C ILE A 266 -2.22 10.96 9.94
N PRO A 267 -1.46 11.55 10.88
CA PRO A 267 -1.80 11.50 12.30
C PRO A 267 -3.01 12.42 12.60
N LEU A 268 -4.07 11.84 13.14
CA LEU A 268 -5.27 12.53 13.62
C LEU A 268 -5.45 12.26 15.12
N PHE A 269 -4.40 12.46 15.88
CA PHE A 269 -4.42 12.38 17.34
C PHE A 269 -3.49 13.43 17.93
N TYR A 270 -3.72 13.76 19.18
CA TYR A 270 -2.84 14.63 19.95
C TYR A 270 -2.25 13.86 21.13
N ASP A 271 -0.93 13.73 21.15
CA ASP A 271 -0.15 13.30 22.30
C ASP A 271 1.12 14.14 22.40
N PRO A 272 1.30 14.89 23.50
CA PRO A 272 2.47 15.77 23.68
C PRO A 272 3.80 15.02 23.72
N ASN A 273 3.80 13.72 23.99
CA ASN A 273 4.99 12.87 24.06
C ASN A 273 5.35 12.23 22.71
N THR A 274 4.45 12.26 21.74
CA THR A 274 4.67 11.65 20.42
C THR A 274 5.15 12.70 19.41
N ASN A 275 6.31 12.44 18.80
CA ASN A 275 6.83 13.28 17.72
C ASN A 275 6.38 12.77 16.35
N CYS A 276 5.28 13.33 15.86
CA CYS A 276 4.75 12.96 14.54
C CYS A 276 5.61 13.43 13.35
N ALA A 277 6.68 14.20 13.56
CA ALA A 277 7.60 14.57 12.48
C ALA A 277 8.58 13.44 12.10
N ILE A 278 8.74 12.43 12.93
CA ILE A 278 9.63 11.28 12.68
C ILE A 278 8.82 10.16 12.06
N SER A 279 9.15 9.79 10.83
CA SER A 279 8.37 8.84 10.04
C SER A 279 9.16 7.68 9.44
N ASN A 280 10.47 7.55 9.72
CA ASN A 280 11.32 6.48 9.21
C ASN A 280 11.19 6.24 7.68
N GLY A 281 11.30 7.31 6.89
CA GLY A 281 11.28 7.24 5.42
C GLY A 281 9.90 7.44 4.79
N ARG A 282 8.88 7.82 5.56
CA ARG A 282 7.53 8.12 5.06
C ARG A 282 7.26 9.62 5.10
N HIS A 283 6.43 10.11 4.20
CA HIS A 283 5.85 11.44 4.35
C HIS A 283 4.84 11.45 5.50
N VAL A 284 4.81 12.54 6.22
CA VAL A 284 3.78 12.79 7.24
C VAL A 284 2.95 13.99 6.80
N VAL A 285 1.64 13.85 6.81
CA VAL A 285 0.72 14.96 6.54
C VAL A 285 -0.05 15.25 7.82
N GLU A 286 0.33 16.31 8.53
CA GLU A 286 -0.46 16.78 9.67
C GLU A 286 -1.56 17.73 9.21
N VAL A 287 -2.75 17.50 9.72
CA VAL A 287 -3.89 18.39 9.51
C VAL A 287 -3.94 19.41 10.65
N LEU A 288 -3.87 20.70 10.31
CA LEU A 288 -3.90 21.80 11.25
C LEU A 288 -5.22 22.55 11.13
N ASP A 289 -5.80 22.92 12.26
CA ASP A 289 -6.86 23.94 12.29
C ASP A 289 -6.30 25.35 12.12
N SER A 290 -7.17 26.34 11.97
CA SER A 290 -6.81 27.75 11.78
C SER A 290 -6.02 28.36 12.96
N ASN A 291 -6.10 27.75 14.16
CA ASN A 291 -5.54 28.27 15.40
C ASN A 291 -4.25 27.54 15.82
N THR A 292 -3.97 26.39 15.22
CA THR A 292 -2.80 25.56 15.60
C THR A 292 -1.50 26.21 15.13
N ALA A 293 -0.52 26.32 16.02
CA ALA A 293 0.80 26.82 15.71
C ALA A 293 1.51 25.91 14.68
N ARG A 294 2.30 26.52 13.78
CA ARG A 294 3.08 25.78 12.76
C ARG A 294 4.12 24.89 13.42
N ARG A 295 4.18 23.62 13.05
CA ARG A 295 5.24 22.69 13.44
C ARG A 295 6.30 22.53 12.36
N GLY A 296 5.92 22.59 11.09
CA GLY A 296 6.77 22.40 9.92
C GLY A 296 7.07 23.68 9.14
N LYS A 297 8.01 23.59 8.18
CA LYS A 297 8.32 24.67 7.23
C LYS A 297 7.41 24.62 6.00
N ASP A 298 6.97 23.42 5.63
CA ASP A 298 6.17 23.15 4.44
C ASP A 298 4.68 23.20 4.83
N VAL A 299 4.07 24.36 4.76
CA VAL A 299 2.67 24.59 5.10
C VAL A 299 1.89 24.94 3.85
N ILE A 300 0.82 24.21 3.61
CA ILE A 300 -0.16 24.46 2.54
C ILE A 300 -1.45 24.95 3.20
N GLU A 301 -1.83 26.17 2.88
CA GLU A 301 -3.11 26.73 3.31
C GLU A 301 -4.18 26.32 2.28
N LEU A 302 -5.24 25.64 2.74
CA LEU A 302 -6.36 25.30 1.88
C LEU A 302 -7.33 26.46 1.82
N PRO A 303 -7.49 27.12 0.64
CA PRO A 303 -8.51 28.13 0.49
C PRO A 303 -9.90 27.47 0.57
N ARG A 304 -10.93 28.30 0.86
CA ARG A 304 -12.31 27.83 0.76
C ARG A 304 -12.62 27.34 -0.65
N LEU A 305 -13.50 26.35 -0.75
CA LEU A 305 -13.94 25.83 -2.03
C LEU A 305 -14.54 26.93 -2.91
N ASN A 306 -14.17 26.94 -4.17
CA ASN A 306 -14.80 27.82 -5.16
C ASN A 306 -16.21 27.30 -5.47
N ARG A 307 -17.23 28.11 -5.17
CA ARG A 307 -18.63 27.69 -5.32
C ARG A 307 -18.99 27.32 -6.77
N SER A 308 -18.51 28.04 -7.76
CA SER A 308 -18.81 27.75 -9.17
C SER A 308 -18.22 26.43 -9.58
N GLU A 309 -16.93 26.23 -9.33
CA GLU A 309 -16.24 24.96 -9.64
C GLU A 309 -16.79 23.76 -8.84
N ALA A 310 -17.20 23.99 -7.59
CA ALA A 310 -17.86 22.99 -6.76
C ALA A 310 -19.20 22.53 -7.37
N VAL A 311 -20.02 23.47 -7.86
CA VAL A 311 -21.27 23.15 -8.54
C VAL A 311 -21.02 22.39 -9.84
N ASP A 312 -19.99 22.78 -10.60
CA ASP A 312 -19.64 22.09 -11.84
C ASP A 312 -19.11 20.67 -11.58
N ALA A 313 -18.39 20.45 -10.48
CA ALA A 313 -17.96 19.11 -10.05
C ALA A 313 -19.16 18.17 -9.81
N PHE A 314 -20.23 18.68 -9.18
CA PHE A 314 -21.46 17.89 -8.98
C PHE A 314 -22.25 17.62 -10.28
N ARG A 315 -22.14 18.47 -11.28
CA ARG A 315 -22.86 18.30 -12.55
C ARG A 315 -22.17 17.38 -13.54
N SER A 316 -20.88 17.12 -13.33
CA SER A 316 -20.03 16.33 -14.24
C SER A 316 -20.05 14.82 -13.91
N GLU A 317 -20.70 14.41 -12.84
CA GLU A 317 -21.02 13.00 -12.49
C GLU A 317 -22.49 12.68 -12.80
#